data_5e33ae150ad42e511c0ab11d3fb5c2a5
#
_entry.id   5e33ae150ad42e511c0ab11d3fb5c2a5
#
_cell.length_a   1.000
_cell.length_b   1.000
_cell.length_c   1.000
_cell.angle_alpha   90.00
_cell.angle_beta   90.00
_cell.angle_gamma   90.00
#
_symmetry.space_group_name_H-M   'P 1'
#
loop_
_entity.id
_entity.type
_entity.pdbx_description
1 polymer ?
#
loop_
_entity_poly.entity_id
_entity_poly.type
_entity_poly.pdbx_seq_one_letter_code
_entity_poly.pdbx_strand_id
1 'polypeptide(L)'
;MNHFLTHLKLSFNKELILKEMETITFDSTLFGDELLRGLINNPSTPSEMRLQEMDNTPEIKKLYIQLKTLTKSNDIRARFFKQLANQELPFHQDKTTLCSINIVLSEEYNPIIFEGVDEIYYKCALINTQPRHGVKAHSMERIILKFSIFDKSYKEVYDSLIMLKDHDR
;
A
#
# COMPACT_ATOMS: atom_id res chain seq x y z
N MET A 1 15.75 -4.90 -12.79
CA MET A 1 14.63 -4.21 -12.07
C MET A 1 13.32 -4.68 -12.68
N ASN A 2 12.42 -5.22 -11.87
CA ASN A 2 11.04 -5.45 -12.33
C ASN A 2 10.33 -4.08 -12.39
N HIS A 3 9.69 -3.75 -13.50
CA HIS A 3 9.05 -2.44 -13.70
C HIS A 3 7.71 -2.27 -12.99
N PHE A 4 7.13 -3.35 -12.46
CA PHE A 4 5.82 -3.37 -11.85
C PHE A 4 5.86 -3.46 -10.32
N LEU A 5 6.72 -4.34 -9.79
CA LEU A 5 6.75 -4.65 -8.37
C LEU A 5 8.12 -5.16 -7.95
N THR A 6 8.56 -4.77 -6.74
CA THR A 6 9.75 -5.30 -6.08
C THR A 6 9.40 -5.77 -4.68
N HIS A 7 9.66 -7.04 -4.39
CA HIS A 7 9.47 -7.61 -3.05
C HIS A 7 10.42 -6.96 -2.04
N LEU A 8 9.90 -6.62 -0.87
CA LEU A 8 10.67 -6.02 0.22
C LEU A 8 10.70 -6.94 1.44
N LYS A 9 11.79 -6.84 2.20
CA LYS A 9 11.92 -7.46 3.52
C LYS A 9 11.95 -6.33 4.55
N LEU A 10 10.81 -6.08 5.20
CA LEU A 10 10.68 -5.13 6.30
C LEU A 10 10.42 -5.90 7.59
N SER A 11 11.00 -5.41 8.68
CA SER A 11 10.73 -5.94 10.02
C SER A 11 9.62 -5.12 10.67
N PHE A 12 8.51 -5.76 11.01
CA PHE A 12 7.38 -5.14 11.70
C PHE A 12 6.60 -6.20 12.48
N ASN A 13 5.84 -5.75 13.47
CA ASN A 13 4.95 -6.62 14.22
C ASN A 13 3.52 -6.55 13.65
N LYS A 14 3.14 -7.57 12.87
CA LYS A 14 1.82 -7.65 12.21
C LYS A 14 0.67 -7.59 13.21
N GLU A 15 0.77 -8.27 14.34
CA GLU A 15 -0.29 -8.31 15.35
C GLU A 15 -0.53 -6.94 15.98
N LEU A 16 0.56 -6.20 16.27
CA LEU A 16 0.43 -4.83 16.76
C LEU A 16 -0.18 -3.91 15.70
N ILE A 17 0.20 -4.03 14.43
CA ILE A 17 -0.41 -3.23 13.35
C ILE A 17 -1.92 -3.50 13.25
N LEU A 18 -2.35 -4.77 13.31
CA LEU A 18 -3.76 -5.13 13.28
C LEU A 18 -4.52 -4.56 14.48
N LYS A 19 -3.91 -4.60 15.67
CA LYS A 19 -4.49 -4.00 16.89
C LYS A 19 -4.60 -2.47 16.79
N GLU A 20 -3.57 -1.82 16.26
CA GLU A 20 -3.60 -0.38 16.01
C GLU A 20 -4.68 -0.01 14.98
N MET A 21 -4.87 -0.83 13.95
CA MET A 21 -5.92 -0.63 12.95
C MET A 21 -7.32 -0.58 13.56
N GLU A 22 -7.59 -1.34 14.64
CA GLU A 22 -8.89 -1.34 15.32
C GLU A 22 -9.26 0.03 15.91
N THR A 23 -8.28 0.89 16.14
CA THR A 23 -8.50 2.26 16.65
C THR A 23 -8.81 3.28 15.56
N ILE A 24 -8.76 2.87 14.28
CA ILE A 24 -8.86 3.76 13.12
C ILE A 24 -10.26 3.62 12.49
N THR A 25 -10.87 4.77 12.19
CA THR A 25 -12.13 4.81 11.47
C THR A 25 -11.89 4.76 9.97
N PHE A 26 -12.53 3.82 9.31
CA PHE A 26 -12.54 3.72 7.85
C PHE A 26 -13.59 4.66 7.26
N ASP A 27 -13.20 5.48 6.30
CA ASP A 27 -14.06 6.46 5.64
C ASP A 27 -13.96 6.35 4.12
N SER A 28 -15.04 5.89 3.50
CA SER A 28 -15.12 5.75 2.04
C SER A 28 -15.08 7.08 1.28
N THR A 29 -15.36 8.20 1.93
CA THR A 29 -15.32 9.54 1.30
C THR A 29 -13.91 10.00 1.00
N LEU A 30 -12.89 9.40 1.62
CA LEU A 30 -11.48 9.71 1.38
C LEU A 30 -10.92 9.09 0.07
N PHE A 31 -11.72 8.31 -0.64
CA PHE A 31 -11.37 7.85 -1.99
C PHE A 31 -11.40 9.05 -2.95
N GLY A 32 -10.23 9.47 -3.42
CA GLY A 32 -10.10 10.62 -4.32
C GLY A 32 -10.66 10.42 -5.72
N ASP A 33 -10.98 9.19 -6.10
CA ASP A 33 -11.51 8.84 -7.42
C ASP A 33 -13.00 8.43 -7.32
N GLU A 34 -13.88 9.33 -7.78
CA GLU A 34 -15.33 9.09 -7.80
C GLU A 34 -15.71 7.90 -8.70
N LEU A 35 -14.94 7.63 -9.74
CA LEU A 35 -15.17 6.49 -10.63
C LEU A 35 -14.92 5.17 -9.88
N LEU A 36 -13.85 5.08 -9.11
CA LEU A 36 -13.57 3.92 -8.26
C LEU A 36 -14.62 3.77 -7.17
N ARG A 37 -15.10 4.87 -6.58
CA ARG A 37 -16.23 4.84 -5.62
C ARG A 37 -17.52 4.30 -6.24
N GLY A 38 -17.80 4.65 -7.49
CA GLY A 38 -18.97 4.16 -8.22
C GLY A 38 -18.85 2.69 -8.64
N LEU A 39 -17.62 2.21 -8.92
CA LEU A 39 -17.37 0.83 -9.34
C LEU A 39 -17.25 -0.15 -8.16
N ILE A 40 -16.78 0.33 -7.02
CA ILE A 40 -16.67 -0.45 -5.81
C ILE A 40 -17.86 -0.12 -4.93
N ASN A 41 -18.95 -0.87 -5.07
CA ASN A 41 -20.11 -0.76 -4.19
C ASN A 41 -19.68 -0.98 -2.74
N ASN A 42 -19.54 0.12 -1.99
CA ASN A 42 -19.05 0.12 -0.64
C ASN A 42 -17.53 -0.10 -0.50
N PRO A 43 -16.68 0.79 -1.07
CA PRO A 43 -15.26 0.75 -0.81
C PRO A 43 -15.02 1.11 0.65
N SER A 44 -14.66 0.15 1.44
CA SER A 44 -14.09 0.44 2.74
C SER A 44 -12.70 1.03 2.53
N THR A 45 -12.62 2.32 2.49
CA THR A 45 -11.35 3.01 2.40
C THR A 45 -10.90 3.46 3.77
N PRO A 46 -9.62 3.50 3.94
CA PRO A 46 -9.01 3.88 5.19
C PRO A 46 -9.05 5.37 5.42
N SER A 47 -9.01 5.73 6.66
CA SER A 47 -8.60 7.07 7.04
C SER A 47 -7.14 7.30 6.66
N GLU A 48 -6.86 8.45 6.08
CA GLU A 48 -5.50 8.91 5.89
C GLU A 48 -4.91 9.28 7.27
N MET A 49 -3.84 8.60 7.63
CA MET A 49 -3.15 8.88 8.89
C MET A 49 -2.07 9.94 8.65
N ARG A 50 -2.20 11.08 9.31
CA ARG A 50 -1.13 12.07 9.41
C ARG A 50 -0.15 11.67 10.52
N LEU A 51 1.10 12.10 10.42
CA LEU A 51 2.12 11.79 11.43
C LEU A 51 1.69 12.21 12.84
N GLN A 52 0.99 13.33 12.98
CA GLN A 52 0.44 13.84 14.23
C GLN A 52 -0.68 12.96 14.81
N GLU A 53 -1.39 12.24 13.96
CA GLU A 53 -2.48 11.35 14.34
C GLU A 53 -1.98 9.93 14.66
N MET A 54 -0.69 9.65 14.41
CA MET A 54 -0.06 8.35 14.66
C MET A 54 0.44 8.16 16.10
N ASP A 55 0.21 9.10 17.01
CA ASP A 55 0.65 8.96 18.40
C ASP A 55 0.00 7.77 19.12
N ASN A 56 -1.20 7.38 18.70
CA ASN A 56 -1.90 6.20 19.19
C ASN A 56 -1.60 4.91 18.38
N THR A 57 -0.72 5.00 17.39
CA THR A 57 -0.34 3.89 16.50
C THR A 57 1.19 3.79 16.41
N PRO A 58 1.89 3.42 17.49
CA PRO A 58 3.35 3.51 17.58
C PRO A 58 4.08 2.58 16.61
N GLU A 59 3.55 1.39 16.28
CA GLU A 59 4.20 0.49 15.33
C GLU A 59 4.07 1.03 13.90
N ILE A 60 2.91 1.57 13.53
CA ILE A 60 2.69 2.20 12.21
C ILE A 60 3.56 3.45 12.08
N LYS A 61 3.63 4.27 13.14
CA LYS A 61 4.48 5.46 13.19
C LYS A 61 5.96 5.12 13.00
N LYS A 62 6.44 4.07 13.65
CA LYS A 62 7.80 3.55 13.50
C LYS A 62 8.10 3.16 12.05
N LEU A 63 7.21 2.38 11.44
CA LEU A 63 7.31 2.02 10.02
C LEU A 63 7.29 3.25 9.10
N TYR A 64 6.39 4.18 9.35
CA TYR A 64 6.29 5.43 8.58
C TYR A 64 7.61 6.20 8.58
N ILE A 65 8.21 6.40 9.76
CA ILE A 65 9.50 7.11 9.90
C ILE A 65 10.61 6.35 9.19
N GLN A 66 10.68 5.03 9.37
CA GLN A 66 11.64 4.17 8.70
C GLN A 66 11.51 4.29 7.16
N LEU A 67 10.31 4.15 6.62
CA LEU A 67 10.07 4.21 5.18
C LEU A 67 10.32 5.60 4.61
N LYS A 68 9.97 6.66 5.33
CA LYS A 68 10.30 8.03 4.92
C LYS A 68 11.81 8.22 4.77
N THR A 69 12.60 7.68 5.69
CA THR A 69 14.06 7.74 5.64
C THR A 69 14.62 6.90 4.48
N LEU A 70 14.15 5.66 4.34
CA LEU A 70 14.63 4.72 3.32
C LEU A 70 14.30 5.18 1.90
N THR A 71 13.11 5.72 1.67
CA THR A 71 12.65 6.17 0.36
C THR A 71 13.13 7.58 0.02
N LYS A 72 13.59 8.34 1.00
CA LYS A 72 13.91 9.78 0.89
C LYS A 72 12.73 10.60 0.38
N SER A 73 11.50 10.14 0.64
CA SER A 73 10.27 10.83 0.25
C SER A 73 9.93 11.91 1.29
N ASN A 74 9.48 13.07 0.81
CA ASN A 74 8.93 14.13 1.64
C ASN A 74 7.40 14.11 1.70
N ASP A 75 6.75 13.42 0.74
CA ASP A 75 5.30 13.26 0.68
C ASP A 75 4.94 11.76 0.62
N ILE A 76 4.92 11.14 1.79
CA ILE A 76 4.49 9.76 2.00
C ILE A 76 3.31 9.76 2.97
N ARG A 77 2.29 8.94 2.68
CA ARG A 77 1.08 8.85 3.49
C ARG A 77 0.74 7.39 3.77
N ALA A 78 0.48 7.09 5.05
CA ALA A 78 0.07 5.76 5.49
C ALA A 78 -1.45 5.63 5.44
N ARG A 79 -1.95 4.53 4.88
CA ARG A 79 -3.38 4.21 4.78
C ARG A 79 -3.60 2.71 4.92
N PHE A 80 -4.70 2.33 5.56
CA PHE A 80 -5.22 0.99 5.41
C PHE A 80 -6.19 0.93 4.23
N PHE A 81 -6.17 -0.16 3.51
CA PHE A 81 -7.16 -0.49 2.50
C PHE A 81 -7.80 -1.82 2.83
N LYS A 82 -9.11 -1.85 2.75
CA LYS A 82 -9.93 -3.01 2.98
C LYS A 82 -10.74 -3.31 1.72
N GLN A 83 -10.42 -4.40 1.05
CA GLN A 83 -11.22 -4.91 -0.05
C GLN A 83 -12.15 -5.98 0.51
N LEU A 84 -13.46 -5.75 0.39
CA LEU A 84 -14.45 -6.69 0.91
C LEU A 84 -14.45 -8.00 0.13
N ALA A 85 -14.93 -9.06 0.79
CA ALA A 85 -15.13 -10.35 0.14
C ALA A 85 -16.02 -10.21 -1.11
N ASN A 86 -15.68 -10.96 -2.16
CA ASN A 86 -16.36 -11.00 -3.45
C ASN A 86 -16.40 -9.68 -4.22
N GLN A 87 -15.57 -8.73 -3.85
CA GLN A 87 -15.38 -7.48 -4.60
C GLN A 87 -14.04 -7.48 -5.32
N GLU A 88 -14.04 -7.01 -6.56
CA GLU A 88 -12.82 -6.76 -7.31
C GLU A 88 -12.42 -5.29 -7.26
N LEU A 89 -11.15 -5.03 -7.36
CA LEU A 89 -10.61 -3.73 -7.71
C LEU A 89 -10.31 -3.75 -9.22
N PRO A 90 -11.13 -3.07 -10.04
CA PRO A 90 -10.97 -3.10 -11.49
C PRO A 90 -9.66 -2.46 -11.92
N PHE A 91 -9.24 -2.72 -13.16
CA PHE A 91 -8.05 -2.10 -13.72
C PHE A 91 -8.16 -0.57 -13.73
N HIS A 92 -7.23 0.06 -13.05
CA HIS A 92 -7.10 1.51 -12.95
C HIS A 92 -5.63 1.92 -12.92
N GLN A 93 -5.39 3.21 -13.01
CA GLN A 93 -4.10 3.86 -12.84
C GLN A 93 -4.26 4.90 -11.73
N ASP A 94 -3.32 4.93 -10.77
CA ASP A 94 -3.34 5.97 -9.75
C ASP A 94 -2.99 7.32 -10.38
N LYS A 95 -3.81 8.36 -10.13
CA LYS A 95 -3.62 9.69 -10.73
C LYS A 95 -2.48 10.48 -10.07
N THR A 96 -2.36 10.36 -8.77
CA THR A 96 -1.44 11.19 -7.96
C THR A 96 -0.38 10.40 -7.23
N THR A 97 -0.67 9.14 -6.86
CA THR A 97 0.31 8.26 -6.23
C THR A 97 1.28 7.73 -7.29
N LEU A 98 2.56 8.05 -7.18
CA LEU A 98 3.58 7.63 -8.14
C LEU A 98 4.04 6.18 -7.93
N CYS A 99 4.13 5.78 -6.67
CA CYS A 99 4.36 4.40 -6.25
C CYS A 99 3.89 4.19 -4.81
N SER A 100 3.85 2.94 -4.36
CA SER A 100 3.48 2.64 -2.98
C SER A 100 4.26 1.47 -2.41
N ILE A 101 4.43 1.45 -1.09
CA ILE A 101 4.88 0.27 -0.36
C ILE A 101 3.65 -0.32 0.33
N ASN A 102 3.30 -1.55 -0.06
CA ASN A 102 2.14 -2.26 0.45
C ASN A 102 2.56 -3.43 1.34
N ILE A 103 1.93 -3.56 2.49
CA ILE A 103 2.06 -4.70 3.42
C ILE A 103 0.71 -5.40 3.48
N VAL A 104 0.65 -6.67 3.09
CA VAL A 104 -0.57 -7.49 3.18
C VAL A 104 -0.71 -8.02 4.60
N LEU A 105 -1.83 -7.70 5.22
CA LEU A 105 -2.14 -8.09 6.61
C LEU A 105 -3.07 -9.30 6.69
N SER A 106 -3.84 -9.58 5.62
CA SER A 106 -4.68 -10.78 5.53
C SER A 106 -3.83 -12.05 5.41
N GLU A 107 -4.33 -13.17 5.93
CA GLU A 107 -3.68 -14.48 5.76
C GLU A 107 -3.82 -14.97 4.32
N GLU A 108 -5.05 -14.94 3.80
CA GLU A 108 -5.36 -15.21 2.41
C GLU A 108 -5.66 -13.92 1.66
N TYR A 109 -5.23 -13.82 0.42
CA TYR A 109 -5.39 -12.61 -0.38
C TYR A 109 -5.20 -12.90 -1.87
N ASN A 110 -5.78 -12.04 -2.69
CA ASN A 110 -5.59 -12.08 -4.13
C ASN A 110 -4.29 -11.41 -4.56
N PRO A 111 -3.73 -11.89 -5.68
CA PRO A 111 -2.61 -11.22 -6.32
C PRO A 111 -3.02 -9.87 -6.87
N ILE A 112 -2.04 -8.98 -7.00
CA ILE A 112 -2.17 -7.83 -7.89
C ILE A 112 -1.99 -8.29 -9.32
N ILE A 113 -2.76 -7.72 -10.22
CA ILE A 113 -2.64 -7.94 -11.67
C ILE A 113 -2.31 -6.63 -12.35
N PHE A 114 -1.37 -6.66 -13.28
CA PHE A 114 -1.07 -5.55 -14.18
C PHE A 114 -1.57 -5.89 -15.57
N GLU A 115 -1.98 -4.89 -16.35
CA GLU A 115 -2.47 -5.11 -17.70
C GLU A 115 -1.39 -5.77 -18.58
N GLY A 116 -1.70 -6.94 -19.13
CA GLY A 116 -0.76 -7.72 -19.94
C GLY A 116 0.33 -8.48 -19.17
N VAL A 117 0.20 -8.60 -17.86
CA VAL A 117 1.14 -9.32 -16.98
C VAL A 117 0.40 -10.36 -16.16
N ASP A 118 1.08 -11.48 -15.86
CA ASP A 118 0.55 -12.52 -15.00
C ASP A 118 0.35 -12.02 -13.55
N GLU A 119 -0.46 -12.75 -12.81
CA GLU A 119 -0.75 -12.49 -11.40
C GLU A 119 0.52 -12.48 -10.55
N ILE A 120 0.68 -11.45 -9.70
CA ILE A 120 1.82 -11.30 -8.81
C ILE A 120 1.37 -11.34 -7.36
N TYR A 121 1.80 -12.37 -6.62
CA TYR A 121 1.62 -12.48 -5.18
C TYR A 121 2.74 -11.77 -4.43
N TYR A 122 2.40 -11.06 -3.35
CA TYR A 122 3.38 -10.40 -2.50
C TYR A 122 2.89 -10.29 -1.06
N LYS A 123 3.79 -10.33 -0.09
CA LYS A 123 3.51 -10.03 1.33
C LYS A 123 3.85 -8.57 1.66
N CYS A 124 4.99 -8.11 1.20
CA CYS A 124 5.45 -6.74 1.31
C CYS A 124 6.17 -6.36 0.02
N ALA A 125 5.78 -5.27 -0.62
CA ALA A 125 6.38 -4.86 -1.89
C ALA A 125 6.31 -3.37 -2.14
N LEU A 126 7.32 -2.86 -2.86
CA LEU A 126 7.24 -1.60 -3.59
C LEU A 126 6.50 -1.85 -4.89
N ILE A 127 5.46 -1.09 -5.15
CA ILE A 127 4.55 -1.23 -6.29
C ILE A 127 4.59 0.04 -7.14
N ASN A 128 4.79 -0.13 -8.45
CA ASN A 128 4.59 0.93 -9.41
C ASN A 128 3.09 1.09 -9.67
N THR A 129 2.53 2.22 -9.28
CA THR A 129 1.08 2.49 -9.42
C THR A 129 0.73 3.20 -10.74
N GLN A 130 1.72 3.48 -11.58
CA GLN A 130 1.54 4.16 -12.86
C GLN A 130 1.06 3.23 -14.00
N PRO A 131 1.51 1.96 -14.12
CA PRO A 131 0.85 1.01 -15.01
C PRO A 131 -0.56 0.68 -14.53
N ARG A 132 -1.47 0.39 -15.47
CA ARG A 132 -2.82 -0.06 -15.11
C ARG A 132 -2.76 -1.37 -14.35
N HIS A 133 -3.42 -1.41 -13.21
CA HIS A 133 -3.41 -2.53 -12.28
C HIS A 133 -4.76 -2.71 -11.59
N GLY A 134 -4.98 -3.89 -11.06
CA GLY A 134 -6.21 -4.25 -10.35
C GLY A 134 -6.00 -5.43 -9.41
N VAL A 135 -7.07 -5.87 -8.75
CA VAL A 135 -7.10 -7.04 -7.87
C VAL A 135 -8.42 -7.76 -8.08
N LYS A 136 -8.38 -9.06 -8.37
CA LYS A 136 -9.58 -9.87 -8.56
C LYS A 136 -10.39 -10.01 -7.26
N ALA A 137 -11.66 -10.34 -7.40
CA ALA A 137 -12.49 -10.71 -6.27
C ALA A 137 -11.99 -12.00 -5.60
N HIS A 138 -12.14 -12.08 -4.29
CA HIS A 138 -11.82 -13.26 -3.47
C HIS A 138 -12.93 -13.50 -2.45
N SER A 139 -13.06 -14.73 -1.98
CA SER A 139 -14.05 -15.11 -0.97
C SER A 139 -13.77 -14.53 0.42
N MET A 140 -12.53 -14.10 0.67
CA MET A 140 -12.10 -13.49 1.91
C MET A 140 -11.80 -12.01 1.73
N GLU A 141 -11.92 -11.24 2.80
CA GLU A 141 -11.54 -9.84 2.87
C GLU A 141 -10.01 -9.70 2.76
N ARG A 142 -9.57 -8.70 2.00
CA ARG A 142 -8.16 -8.36 1.88
C ARG A 142 -7.87 -7.04 2.60
N ILE A 143 -6.92 -7.06 3.51
CA ILE A 143 -6.47 -5.89 4.26
C ILE A 143 -5.01 -5.62 3.94
N ILE A 144 -4.69 -4.39 3.56
CA ILE A 144 -3.32 -3.93 3.38
C ILE A 144 -3.07 -2.63 4.16
N LEU A 145 -1.85 -2.48 4.67
CA LEU A 145 -1.29 -1.20 5.05
C LEU A 145 -0.48 -0.69 3.87
N LYS A 146 -0.90 0.44 3.30
CA LYS A 146 -0.30 1.07 2.12
C LYS A 146 0.38 2.38 2.50
N PHE A 147 1.64 2.53 2.14
CA PHE A 147 2.38 3.78 2.19
C PHE A 147 2.46 4.36 0.78
N SER A 148 1.59 5.32 0.48
CA SER A 148 1.52 5.99 -0.81
C SER A 148 2.58 7.08 -0.90
N ILE A 149 3.32 7.13 -2.01
CA ILE A 149 4.41 8.07 -2.26
C ILE A 149 4.02 8.96 -3.44
N PHE A 150 4.07 10.29 -3.25
CA PHE A 150 3.56 11.28 -4.18
C PHE A 150 4.64 12.11 -4.86
N ASP A 151 5.85 12.13 -4.33
CA ASP A 151 6.98 12.98 -4.77
C ASP A 151 8.15 12.22 -5.38
N LYS A 152 8.11 10.89 -5.36
CA LYS A 152 9.16 10.01 -5.89
C LYS A 152 8.56 8.95 -6.82
N SER A 153 9.17 8.78 -7.99
CA SER A 153 8.82 7.69 -8.88
C SER A 153 9.24 6.33 -8.32
N TYR A 154 8.63 5.27 -8.85
CA TYR A 154 9.00 3.89 -8.52
C TYR A 154 10.51 3.64 -8.65
N LYS A 155 11.14 4.17 -9.74
CA LYS A 155 12.57 4.00 -9.97
C LYS A 155 13.42 4.70 -8.92
N GLU A 156 13.11 5.93 -8.57
CA GLU A 156 13.85 6.70 -7.55
C GLU A 156 13.80 6.02 -6.18
N VAL A 157 12.61 5.50 -5.80
CA VAL A 157 12.45 4.75 -4.55
C VAL A 157 13.22 3.43 -4.60
N TYR A 158 13.12 2.70 -5.70
CA TYR A 158 13.87 1.46 -5.92
C TYR A 158 15.37 1.68 -5.77
N ASP A 159 15.92 2.68 -6.45
CA ASP A 159 17.35 3.00 -6.38
C ASP A 159 17.78 3.37 -4.94
N SER A 160 16.95 4.13 -4.21
CA SER A 160 17.20 4.48 -2.82
C SER A 160 17.25 3.25 -1.90
N LEU A 161 16.36 2.28 -2.11
CA LEU A 161 16.30 1.05 -1.32
C LEU A 161 17.46 0.09 -1.60
N ILE A 162 18.00 0.08 -2.84
CA ILE A 162 19.13 -0.79 -3.20
C ILE A 162 20.44 -0.21 -2.70
N MET A 163 20.66 1.10 -2.83
CA MET A 163 21.90 1.74 -2.34
C MET A 163 22.16 1.47 -0.86
N LEU A 164 21.11 1.30 -0.06
CA LEU A 164 21.23 0.98 1.37
C LEU A 164 21.66 -0.46 1.63
N LYS A 165 21.33 -1.41 0.74
CA LYS A 165 21.75 -2.81 0.87
C LYS A 165 23.24 -3.01 0.60
N ASP A 166 23.86 -2.13 -0.19
CA ASP A 166 25.27 -2.22 -0.55
C ASP A 166 26.19 -1.57 0.50
N HIS A 167 25.63 -0.75 1.40
CA HIS A 167 26.37 -0.14 2.53
C HIS A 167 26.38 -1.01 3.80
N ASP A 168 25.51 -2.01 3.90
CA ASP A 168 25.44 -2.95 5.02
C ASP A 168 26.28 -4.24 4.76
N ARG A 169 27.11 -4.24 3.74
CA ARG A 169 28.13 -5.27 3.43
C ARG A 169 29.52 -4.69 3.67
#